data_68880b74220d3171efca54eb232e846d
#
_entry.id   68880b74220d3171efca54eb232e846d
#
_cell.length_a   1.000
_cell.length_b   1.000
_cell.length_c   1.000
_cell.angle_alpha   90.00
_cell.angle_beta   90.00
_cell.angle_gamma   90.00
#
_symmetry.space_group_name_H-M   'P 1'
#
loop_
_entity.id
_entity.type
_entity.pdbx_description
1 polymer ?
#
loop_
_entity_poly.entity_id
_entity_poly.type
_entity_poly.pdbx_seq_one_letter_code
_entity_poly.pdbx_strand_id
1 'polypeptide(L)'
;KYKSKMKEYYQKAGIATARYHMVDDLESCRKFINEVGYPVVVKPDNGVGASDTHKLSSDEELKRFLLYKSTYHPDLTYIMEEFVRAEVNSYDAIIDGSGNPIFEAGNVSPMSIMDIVNDNDNSIYYIIKDLPEDTRAAGRAAVKSFGVKSRFVHFEFFRMTEDQASMGKKGQLVALEVNMRPCGGFTPDMINFARSTNVYKIW
;
A
#
# COMPACT_ATOMS: atom_id res chain seq x y z
N LYS A 1 11.01 -3.32 8.18
CA LYS A 1 10.00 -2.69 7.32
C LYS A 1 8.64 -2.80 8.01
N TYR A 2 8.27 -1.80 8.83
CA TYR A 2 7.03 -1.80 9.62
C TYR A 2 5.99 -0.90 8.94
N LYS A 3 4.78 -1.45 8.67
CA LYS A 3 3.67 -0.72 8.04
C LYS A 3 3.18 0.45 8.92
N SER A 4 3.12 0.24 10.24
CA SER A 4 2.80 1.28 11.20
C SER A 4 3.76 2.48 11.09
N LYS A 5 5.08 2.22 10.96
CA LYS A 5 6.08 3.27 10.79
C LYS A 5 6.00 3.97 9.44
N MET A 6 5.67 3.26 8.36
CA MET A 6 5.48 3.89 7.05
C MET A 6 4.38 4.95 7.09
N LYS A 7 3.29 4.70 7.81
CA LYS A 7 2.18 5.64 7.96
C LYS A 7 2.63 6.97 8.61
N GLU A 8 3.51 6.92 9.60
CA GLU A 8 4.06 8.14 10.22
C GLU A 8 4.80 9.02 9.20
N TYR A 9 5.58 8.41 8.30
CA TYR A 9 6.31 9.14 7.25
C TYR A 9 5.37 9.71 6.18
N TYR A 10 4.34 8.95 5.79
CA TYR A 10 3.33 9.45 4.86
C TYR A 10 2.54 10.61 5.45
N GLN A 11 2.13 10.52 6.71
CA GLN A 11 1.44 11.61 7.41
C GLN A 11 2.31 12.87 7.51
N LYS A 12 3.61 12.73 7.79
CA LYS A 12 4.57 13.86 7.73
C LYS A 12 4.68 14.48 6.34
N ALA A 13 4.46 13.70 5.28
CA ALA A 13 4.41 14.16 3.91
C ALA A 13 3.05 14.80 3.53
N GLY A 14 2.08 14.85 4.44
CA GLY A 14 0.72 15.33 4.17
C GLY A 14 -0.12 14.37 3.32
N ILE A 15 0.28 13.08 3.25
CA ILE A 15 -0.44 12.07 2.47
C ILE A 15 -1.34 11.28 3.41
N ALA A 16 -2.62 11.14 3.06
CA ALA A 16 -3.59 10.37 3.82
C ALA A 16 -3.18 8.89 3.93
N THR A 17 -3.50 8.27 5.06
CA THR A 17 -3.29 6.83 5.31
C THR A 17 -4.58 6.24 5.89
N ALA A 18 -4.86 4.96 5.62
CA ALA A 18 -5.92 4.25 6.32
C ALA A 18 -5.71 4.34 7.84
N ARG A 19 -6.79 4.55 8.59
CA ARG A 19 -6.75 4.45 10.06
C ARG A 19 -6.33 3.06 10.45
N TYR A 20 -5.64 2.92 11.56
CA TYR A 20 -5.14 1.61 11.98
C TYR A 20 -5.08 1.47 13.50
N HIS A 21 -5.04 0.23 13.92
CA HIS A 21 -4.85 -0.21 15.30
C HIS A 21 -3.84 -1.37 15.32
N MET A 22 -2.97 -1.41 16.32
CA MET A 22 -2.11 -2.58 16.51
C MET A 22 -2.91 -3.68 17.20
N VAL A 23 -2.92 -4.88 16.58
CA VAL A 23 -3.75 -5.98 17.08
C VAL A 23 -3.21 -6.48 18.42
N ASP A 24 -4.02 -6.36 19.44
CA ASP A 24 -3.76 -6.82 20.81
C ASP A 24 -4.88 -7.76 21.30
N ASP A 25 -5.87 -7.26 22.03
CA ASP A 25 -6.98 -8.06 22.56
C ASP A 25 -8.29 -7.82 21.79
N LEU A 26 -9.30 -8.64 22.09
CA LEU A 26 -10.61 -8.58 21.44
C LEU A 26 -11.34 -7.26 21.69
N GLU A 27 -11.23 -6.69 22.90
CA GLU A 27 -11.97 -5.49 23.29
C GLU A 27 -11.44 -4.25 22.56
N SER A 28 -10.12 -4.08 22.53
CA SER A 28 -9.47 -2.97 21.84
C SER A 28 -9.65 -3.05 20.32
N CYS A 29 -9.57 -4.26 19.72
CA CYS A 29 -9.88 -4.47 18.31
C CYS A 29 -11.33 -4.08 18.00
N ARG A 30 -12.30 -4.47 18.84
CA ARG A 30 -13.70 -4.08 18.69
C ARG A 30 -13.91 -2.57 18.81
N LYS A 31 -13.22 -1.92 19.73
CA LYS A 31 -13.30 -0.46 19.87
C LYS A 31 -12.88 0.21 18.57
N PHE A 32 -11.77 -0.20 17.98
CA PHE A 32 -11.34 0.31 16.69
C PHE A 32 -12.35 0.03 15.56
N ILE A 33 -12.90 -1.20 15.52
CA ILE A 33 -13.92 -1.57 14.53
C ILE A 33 -15.20 -0.74 14.68
N ASN A 34 -15.60 -0.43 15.91
CA ASN A 34 -16.77 0.45 16.14
C ASN A 34 -16.55 1.87 15.59
N GLU A 35 -15.31 2.32 15.48
CA GLU A 35 -14.96 3.63 14.91
C GLU A 35 -14.89 3.61 13.38
N VAL A 36 -14.44 2.49 12.77
CA VAL A 36 -14.16 2.42 11.33
C VAL A 36 -15.21 1.61 10.55
N GLY A 37 -15.92 0.71 11.21
CA GLY A 37 -16.85 -0.25 10.60
C GLY A 37 -16.14 -1.47 10.00
N TYR A 38 -16.92 -2.50 9.70
CA TYR A 38 -16.50 -3.62 8.89
C TYR A 38 -16.65 -3.31 7.39
N PRO A 39 -15.85 -3.95 6.50
CA PRO A 39 -14.74 -4.84 6.80
C PRO A 39 -13.49 -4.08 7.26
N VAL A 40 -12.60 -4.81 7.95
CA VAL A 40 -11.24 -4.36 8.26
C VAL A 40 -10.22 -5.31 7.64
N VAL A 41 -8.99 -4.82 7.44
CA VAL A 41 -7.86 -5.61 6.92
C VAL A 41 -6.85 -5.83 8.02
N VAL A 42 -6.47 -7.08 8.27
CA VAL A 42 -5.45 -7.43 9.25
C VAL A 42 -4.28 -8.10 8.54
N LYS A 43 -3.06 -7.63 8.82
CA LYS A 43 -1.83 -8.10 8.16
C LYS A 43 -0.63 -7.96 9.11
N PRO A 44 0.45 -8.75 8.92
CA PRO A 44 1.67 -8.56 9.69
C PRO A 44 2.21 -7.13 9.53
N ASP A 45 2.54 -6.48 10.64
CA ASP A 45 3.14 -5.13 10.61
C ASP A 45 4.50 -5.15 9.90
N ASN A 46 5.27 -6.22 10.11
CA ASN A 46 6.54 -6.46 9.42
C ASN A 46 6.42 -7.65 8.45
N GLY A 47 6.03 -7.37 7.21
CA GLY A 47 5.85 -8.38 6.16
C GLY A 47 6.01 -7.77 4.77
N VAL A 48 6.06 -8.62 3.76
CA VAL A 48 6.16 -8.25 2.33
C VAL A 48 5.00 -8.83 1.54
N GLY A 49 4.46 -8.03 0.63
CA GLY A 49 3.32 -8.43 -0.19
C GLY A 49 2.04 -8.64 0.62
N ALA A 50 1.09 -9.39 0.04
CA ALA A 50 -0.20 -9.71 0.65
C ALA A 50 -0.16 -10.98 1.53
N SER A 51 1.03 -11.51 1.82
CA SER A 51 1.18 -12.71 2.65
C SER A 51 0.55 -12.50 4.03
N ASP A 52 -0.27 -13.48 4.45
CA ASP A 52 -0.97 -13.50 5.73
C ASP A 52 -1.84 -12.23 5.97
N THR A 53 -2.48 -11.77 4.89
CA THR A 53 -3.42 -10.64 4.92
C THR A 53 -4.84 -11.18 4.95
N HIS A 54 -5.62 -10.75 5.95
CA HIS A 54 -6.98 -11.20 6.20
C HIS A 54 -7.95 -10.03 6.13
N LYS A 55 -9.04 -10.18 5.36
CA LYS A 55 -10.19 -9.29 5.39
C LYS A 55 -11.19 -9.86 6.38
N LEU A 56 -11.54 -9.09 7.39
CA LEU A 56 -12.50 -9.51 8.42
C LEU A 56 -13.78 -8.69 8.25
N SER A 57 -14.91 -9.38 8.15
CA SER A 57 -16.22 -8.79 7.88
C SER A 57 -17.21 -8.97 9.02
N SER A 58 -16.82 -9.67 10.08
CA SER A 58 -17.68 -9.93 11.26
C SER A 58 -16.88 -10.18 12.54
N ASP A 59 -17.56 -10.06 13.67
CA ASP A 59 -17.03 -10.40 15.01
C ASP A 59 -16.59 -11.87 15.12
N GLU A 60 -17.26 -12.76 14.41
CA GLU A 60 -16.90 -14.17 14.38
C GLU A 60 -15.58 -14.39 13.66
N GLU A 61 -15.35 -13.65 12.56
CA GLU A 61 -14.08 -13.69 11.84
C GLU A 61 -12.96 -13.07 12.67
N LEU A 62 -13.22 -11.99 13.39
CA LEU A 62 -12.24 -11.39 14.29
C LEU A 62 -11.82 -12.39 15.39
N LYS A 63 -12.76 -13.08 16.02
CA LYS A 63 -12.45 -14.09 17.05
C LYS A 63 -11.63 -15.25 16.47
N ARG A 64 -11.99 -15.74 15.28
CA ARG A 64 -11.22 -16.78 14.58
C ARG A 64 -9.80 -16.33 14.26
N PHE A 65 -9.64 -15.10 13.78
CA PHE A 65 -8.33 -14.54 13.50
C PHE A 65 -7.48 -14.41 14.78
N LEU A 66 -8.03 -13.92 15.88
CA LEU A 66 -7.29 -13.81 17.15
C LEU A 66 -6.86 -15.18 17.69
N LEU A 67 -7.70 -16.21 17.55
CA LEU A 67 -7.33 -17.58 17.86
C LEU A 67 -6.23 -18.10 16.94
N TYR A 68 -6.34 -17.88 15.64
CA TYR A 68 -5.30 -18.22 14.64
C TYR A 68 -3.96 -17.56 15.00
N LYS A 69 -3.96 -16.24 15.24
CA LYS A 69 -2.78 -15.49 15.65
C LYS A 69 -2.14 -16.07 16.90
N SER A 70 -2.92 -16.30 17.96
CA SER A 70 -2.40 -16.82 19.24
C SER A 70 -1.86 -18.25 19.13
N THR A 71 -2.40 -19.05 18.23
CA THR A 71 -2.02 -20.46 18.05
C THR A 71 -0.80 -20.62 17.15
N TYR A 72 -0.75 -19.93 16.02
CA TYR A 72 0.25 -20.16 14.98
C TYR A 72 1.30 -19.04 14.88
N HIS A 73 0.97 -17.82 15.32
CA HIS A 73 1.84 -16.65 15.18
C HIS A 73 1.87 -15.78 16.46
N PRO A 74 2.15 -16.38 17.65
CA PRO A 74 2.08 -15.65 18.92
C PRO A 74 3.03 -14.46 18.99
N ASP A 75 4.19 -14.55 18.35
CA ASP A 75 5.24 -13.53 18.39
C ASP A 75 5.12 -12.48 17.25
N LEU A 76 4.21 -12.68 16.30
CA LEU A 76 4.00 -11.72 15.23
C LEU A 76 3.10 -10.57 15.68
N THR A 77 3.55 -9.37 15.37
CA THR A 77 2.75 -8.16 15.52
C THR A 77 1.93 -7.93 14.25
N TYR A 78 0.62 -7.71 14.42
CA TYR A 78 -0.29 -7.41 13.33
C TYR A 78 -0.83 -5.99 13.45
N ILE A 79 -1.08 -5.38 12.29
CA ILE A 79 -1.80 -4.12 12.15
C ILE A 79 -3.18 -4.40 11.56
N MET A 80 -4.21 -3.83 12.17
CA MET A 80 -5.59 -3.82 11.68
C MET A 80 -5.85 -2.46 11.03
N GLU A 81 -6.31 -2.44 9.82
CA GLU A 81 -6.55 -1.21 9.04
C GLU A 81 -8.01 -1.11 8.62
N GLU A 82 -8.50 0.11 8.56
CA GLU A 82 -9.74 0.45 7.88
C GLU A 82 -9.66 0.02 6.41
N PHE A 83 -10.73 -0.59 5.90
CA PHE A 83 -10.77 -1.04 4.51
C PHE A 83 -10.95 0.13 3.54
N VAL A 84 -10.04 0.28 2.60
CA VAL A 84 -10.09 1.31 1.56
C VAL A 84 -10.67 0.74 0.28
N ARG A 85 -11.76 1.31 -0.20
CA ARG A 85 -12.37 0.95 -1.49
C ARG A 85 -11.69 1.73 -2.61
N ALA A 86 -10.78 1.06 -3.29
CA ALA A 86 -9.84 1.72 -4.20
C ALA A 86 -9.24 0.75 -5.22
N GLU A 87 -8.70 1.30 -6.29
CA GLU A 87 -7.72 0.64 -7.15
C GLU A 87 -6.31 0.97 -6.66
N VAL A 88 -5.33 0.11 -6.96
CA VAL A 88 -3.93 0.35 -6.61
C VAL A 88 -3.22 1.09 -7.74
N ASN A 89 -2.61 2.22 -7.40
CA ASN A 89 -1.77 3.00 -8.29
C ASN A 89 -0.34 3.03 -7.75
N SER A 90 0.68 2.97 -8.60
CA SER A 90 2.06 3.08 -8.17
C SER A 90 2.72 4.39 -8.59
N TYR A 91 3.74 4.75 -7.83
CA TYR A 91 4.79 5.68 -8.22
C TYR A 91 6.11 4.92 -8.24
N ASP A 92 6.63 4.72 -9.45
CA ASP A 92 7.89 4.03 -9.71
C ASP A 92 8.93 5.04 -10.15
N ALA A 93 10.02 5.19 -9.40
CA ALA A 93 11.00 6.22 -9.70
C ALA A 93 12.44 5.79 -9.41
N ILE A 94 13.37 6.38 -10.14
CA ILE A 94 14.80 6.31 -9.87
C ILE A 94 15.23 7.64 -9.27
N ILE A 95 15.79 7.59 -8.08
CA ILE A 95 16.16 8.76 -7.29
C ILE A 95 17.69 8.89 -7.27
N ASP A 96 18.19 10.09 -7.58
CA ASP A 96 19.62 10.41 -7.58
C ASP A 96 20.21 10.56 -6.16
N GLY A 97 21.52 10.82 -6.08
CA GLY A 97 22.24 11.04 -4.82
C GLY A 97 21.80 12.28 -4.04
N SER A 98 21.13 13.22 -4.70
CA SER A 98 20.59 14.44 -4.09
C SER A 98 19.14 14.27 -3.62
N GLY A 99 18.48 13.16 -3.98
CA GLY A 99 17.09 12.90 -3.64
C GLY A 99 16.11 13.38 -4.70
N ASN A 100 16.57 13.69 -5.92
CA ASN A 100 15.70 14.11 -7.02
C ASN A 100 15.34 12.91 -7.90
N PRO A 101 14.09 12.81 -8.38
CA PRO A 101 13.71 11.80 -9.35
C PRO A 101 14.33 12.13 -10.73
N ILE A 102 15.12 11.20 -11.27
CA ILE A 102 15.68 11.28 -12.63
C ILE A 102 14.86 10.46 -13.64
N PHE A 103 13.99 9.61 -13.16
CA PHE A 103 12.99 8.87 -13.94
C PHE A 103 11.74 8.65 -13.10
N GLU A 104 10.56 8.75 -13.73
CA GLU A 104 9.27 8.54 -13.07
C GLU A 104 8.30 7.81 -14.00
N ALA A 105 7.61 6.82 -13.47
CA ALA A 105 6.56 6.05 -14.14
C ALA A 105 5.49 5.64 -13.10
N GLY A 106 4.48 4.94 -13.54
CA GLY A 106 3.48 4.34 -12.67
C GLY A 106 2.72 3.23 -13.37
N ASN A 107 2.10 2.41 -12.58
CA ASN A 107 1.16 1.39 -13.04
C ASN A 107 -0.16 1.49 -12.27
N VAL A 108 -1.18 0.88 -12.83
CA VAL A 108 -2.50 0.75 -12.22
C VAL A 108 -2.88 -0.71 -12.19
N SER A 109 -3.31 -1.18 -11.02
CA SER A 109 -4.01 -2.44 -10.84
C SER A 109 -5.47 -2.13 -10.48
N PRO A 110 -6.43 -2.35 -11.40
CA PRO A 110 -7.84 -2.06 -11.14
C PRO A 110 -8.45 -2.96 -10.07
N MET A 111 -7.87 -4.13 -9.87
CA MET A 111 -8.33 -5.10 -8.86
C MET A 111 -7.48 -5.00 -7.59
N SER A 112 -8.12 -5.18 -6.45
CA SER A 112 -7.43 -5.31 -5.19
C SER A 112 -6.55 -6.56 -5.21
N ILE A 113 -5.28 -6.44 -4.83
CA ILE A 113 -4.38 -7.59 -4.68
C ILE A 113 -4.95 -8.62 -3.69
N MET A 114 -5.72 -8.16 -2.70
CA MET A 114 -6.40 -9.03 -1.74
C MET A 114 -7.50 -9.88 -2.38
N ASP A 115 -8.30 -9.31 -3.26
CA ASP A 115 -9.36 -10.05 -3.97
C ASP A 115 -8.71 -11.09 -4.90
N ILE A 116 -7.62 -10.71 -5.58
CA ILE A 116 -6.83 -11.63 -6.41
C ILE A 116 -6.28 -12.82 -5.60
N VAL A 117 -5.69 -12.55 -4.44
CA VAL A 117 -5.08 -13.61 -3.60
C VAL A 117 -6.14 -14.49 -2.93
N ASN A 118 -7.23 -13.91 -2.45
CA ASN A 118 -8.28 -14.65 -1.74
C ASN A 118 -9.17 -15.45 -2.68
N ASP A 119 -9.46 -14.92 -3.87
CA ASP A 119 -10.35 -15.55 -4.85
C ASP A 119 -9.59 -16.36 -5.92
N ASN A 120 -8.24 -16.42 -5.81
CA ASN A 120 -7.36 -17.05 -6.80
C ASN A 120 -7.61 -16.56 -8.22
N ASP A 121 -7.90 -15.26 -8.34
CA ASP A 121 -8.27 -14.60 -9.59
C ASP A 121 -7.03 -14.10 -10.34
N ASN A 122 -7.24 -13.71 -11.62
CA ASN A 122 -6.17 -13.21 -12.47
C ASN A 122 -5.75 -11.79 -12.07
N SER A 123 -4.45 -11.58 -11.88
CA SER A 123 -3.90 -10.24 -11.68
C SER A 123 -3.78 -9.51 -13.02
N ILE A 124 -4.39 -8.34 -13.12
CA ILE A 124 -4.24 -7.44 -14.26
C ILE A 124 -3.66 -6.13 -13.77
N TYR A 125 -2.57 -5.70 -14.40
CA TYR A 125 -2.02 -4.36 -14.21
C TYR A 125 -1.39 -3.86 -15.52
N TYR A 126 -1.29 -2.54 -15.65
CA TYR A 126 -0.73 -1.93 -16.85
C TYR A 126 0.07 -0.67 -16.51
N ILE A 127 1.09 -0.39 -17.32
CA ILE A 127 1.87 0.84 -17.20
C ILE A 127 1.06 1.99 -17.82
N ILE A 128 0.92 3.07 -17.08
CA ILE A 128 0.24 4.28 -17.57
C ILE A 128 1.21 5.14 -18.38
N LYS A 129 0.72 5.69 -19.48
CA LYS A 129 1.52 6.56 -20.35
C LYS A 129 1.93 7.84 -19.63
N ASP A 130 0.94 8.51 -19.05
CA ASP A 130 1.13 9.80 -18.37
C ASP A 130 0.83 9.62 -16.88
N LEU A 131 1.86 9.81 -16.04
CA LEU A 131 1.73 9.73 -14.60
C LEU A 131 0.88 10.91 -14.11
N PRO A 132 -0.27 10.67 -13.43
CA PRO A 132 -1.12 11.74 -12.91
C PRO A 132 -0.32 12.67 -11.98
N GLU A 133 -0.61 13.98 -12.05
CA GLU A 133 0.17 14.97 -11.31
C GLU A 133 0.02 14.81 -9.80
N ASP A 134 -1.13 14.40 -9.31
CA ASP A 134 -1.35 14.10 -7.89
C ASP A 134 -0.53 12.89 -7.41
N THR A 135 -0.41 11.83 -8.24
CA THR A 135 0.44 10.66 -7.95
C THR A 135 1.92 11.05 -7.96
N ARG A 136 2.33 11.89 -8.93
CA ARG A 136 3.68 12.45 -8.99
C ARG A 136 3.99 13.28 -7.75
N ALA A 137 3.11 14.19 -7.38
CA ALA A 137 3.28 15.05 -6.21
C ALA A 137 3.37 14.23 -4.91
N ALA A 138 2.47 13.25 -4.73
CA ALA A 138 2.49 12.34 -3.58
C ALA A 138 3.78 11.50 -3.54
N GLY A 139 4.20 10.93 -4.68
CA GLY A 139 5.44 10.15 -4.79
C GLY A 139 6.67 10.97 -4.41
N ARG A 140 6.81 12.18 -4.94
CA ARG A 140 7.91 13.10 -4.61
C ARG A 140 7.90 13.54 -3.15
N ALA A 141 6.73 13.82 -2.58
CA ALA A 141 6.60 14.12 -1.16
C ALA A 141 7.01 12.94 -0.28
N ALA A 142 6.64 11.72 -0.66
CA ALA A 142 7.08 10.51 0.02
C ALA A 142 8.60 10.32 -0.10
N VAL A 143 9.21 10.46 -1.30
CA VAL A 143 10.67 10.41 -1.50
C VAL A 143 11.37 11.32 -0.49
N LYS A 144 10.92 12.56 -0.37
CA LYS A 144 11.48 13.53 0.56
C LYS A 144 11.28 13.12 2.03
N SER A 145 10.09 12.70 2.41
CA SER A 145 9.77 12.31 3.80
C SER A 145 10.53 11.08 4.26
N PHE A 146 10.71 10.09 3.37
CA PHE A 146 11.50 8.88 3.65
C PHE A 146 13.02 9.09 3.50
N GLY A 147 13.48 10.26 3.06
CA GLY A 147 14.90 10.57 2.88
C GLY A 147 15.58 9.71 1.81
N VAL A 148 14.87 9.37 0.74
CA VAL A 148 15.35 8.47 -0.30
C VAL A 148 16.45 9.12 -1.12
N LYS A 149 17.56 8.38 -1.34
CA LYS A 149 18.70 8.79 -2.18
C LYS A 149 19.30 7.58 -2.88
N SER A 150 19.81 7.79 -4.09
CA SER A 150 20.50 6.76 -4.89
C SER A 150 19.79 5.43 -4.91
N ARG A 151 18.49 5.43 -5.29
CA ARG A 151 17.65 4.25 -5.17
C ARG A 151 16.51 4.22 -6.18
N PHE A 152 16.17 3.01 -6.63
CA PHE A 152 14.88 2.75 -7.26
C PHE A 152 13.82 2.59 -6.15
N VAL A 153 12.64 3.17 -6.35
CA VAL A 153 11.49 3.06 -5.46
C VAL A 153 10.25 2.60 -6.19
N HIS A 154 9.41 1.85 -5.48
CA HIS A 154 8.08 1.45 -5.87
C HIS A 154 7.14 1.77 -4.71
N PHE A 155 6.42 2.87 -4.80
CA PHE A 155 5.45 3.31 -3.79
C PHE A 155 4.05 3.01 -4.30
N GLU A 156 3.23 2.43 -3.44
CA GLU A 156 1.85 2.07 -3.75
C GLU A 156 0.89 3.02 -3.04
N PHE A 157 -0.13 3.43 -3.78
CA PHE A 157 -1.22 4.26 -3.31
C PHE A 157 -2.55 3.63 -3.70
N PHE A 158 -3.51 3.72 -2.83
CA PHE A 158 -4.90 3.53 -3.15
C PHE A 158 -5.45 4.80 -3.81
N ARG A 159 -6.07 4.66 -4.98
CA ARG A 159 -6.91 5.70 -5.57
C ARG A 159 -8.37 5.35 -5.30
N MET A 160 -9.03 6.12 -4.45
CA MET A 160 -10.37 5.83 -3.98
C MET A 160 -11.37 5.76 -5.15
N THR A 161 -12.17 4.70 -5.20
CA THR A 161 -13.20 4.50 -6.23
C THR A 161 -14.55 5.09 -5.82
N GLU A 162 -14.74 5.41 -4.55
CA GLU A 162 -15.93 6.04 -3.99
C GLU A 162 -15.59 6.94 -2.79
N ASP A 163 -16.55 7.74 -2.36
CA ASP A 163 -16.43 8.56 -1.14
C ASP A 163 -16.47 7.67 0.10
N GLN A 164 -15.53 7.87 1.02
CA GLN A 164 -15.53 7.28 2.35
C GLN A 164 -15.38 8.38 3.39
N ALA A 165 -16.36 8.55 4.26
CA ALA A 165 -16.46 9.69 5.18
C ALA A 165 -15.23 9.87 6.08
N SER A 166 -14.56 8.77 6.43
CA SER A 166 -13.37 8.75 7.28
C SER A 166 -12.07 9.06 6.56
N MET A 167 -12.02 8.91 5.22
CA MET A 167 -10.78 8.99 4.45
C MET A 167 -10.76 10.08 3.40
N GLY A 168 -11.86 10.33 2.72
CA GLY A 168 -11.92 11.36 1.68
C GLY A 168 -12.87 11.03 0.52
N LYS A 169 -12.65 11.69 -0.60
CA LYS A 169 -13.48 11.65 -1.79
C LYS A 169 -12.95 10.69 -2.85
N LYS A 170 -13.84 10.21 -3.71
CA LYS A 170 -13.48 9.48 -4.93
C LYS A 170 -12.35 10.19 -5.69
N GLY A 171 -11.37 9.43 -6.14
CA GLY A 171 -10.19 9.92 -6.86
C GLY A 171 -9.03 10.34 -5.95
N GLN A 172 -9.25 10.54 -4.66
CA GLN A 172 -8.19 10.91 -3.72
C GLN A 172 -7.22 9.76 -3.48
N LEU A 173 -5.94 10.10 -3.27
CA LEU A 173 -4.89 9.13 -2.96
C LEU A 173 -4.78 8.90 -1.44
N VAL A 174 -4.64 7.62 -1.08
CA VAL A 174 -4.35 7.15 0.27
C VAL A 174 -3.12 6.24 0.18
N ALA A 175 -2.10 6.49 0.99
CA ALA A 175 -0.86 5.72 0.94
C ALA A 175 -1.07 4.27 1.38
N LEU A 176 -0.45 3.33 0.66
CA LEU A 176 -0.52 1.90 0.93
C LEU A 176 0.82 1.35 1.41
N GLU A 177 1.84 1.31 0.55
CA GLU A 177 3.12 0.68 0.86
C GLU A 177 4.32 1.40 0.23
N VAL A 178 5.48 1.32 0.91
CA VAL A 178 6.78 1.78 0.43
C VAL A 178 7.69 0.59 0.15
N ASN A 179 8.18 0.50 -1.07
CA ASN A 179 9.21 -0.45 -1.46
C ASN A 179 10.44 0.30 -2.00
N MET A 180 11.58 0.15 -1.30
CA MET A 180 12.87 0.77 -1.66
C MET A 180 13.64 -0.11 -2.66
N ARG A 181 12.97 -0.52 -3.73
CA ARG A 181 13.45 -1.38 -4.81
C ARG A 181 12.57 -1.19 -6.05
N PRO A 182 12.98 -1.70 -7.23
CA PRO A 182 12.08 -1.82 -8.37
C PRO A 182 10.83 -2.64 -8.02
N CYS A 183 9.73 -2.39 -8.71
CA CYS A 183 8.56 -3.26 -8.66
C CYS A 183 8.95 -4.70 -9.06
N GLY A 184 8.21 -5.68 -8.58
CA GLY A 184 8.46 -7.09 -8.86
C GLY A 184 8.04 -7.52 -10.27
N GLY A 185 8.31 -8.80 -10.58
CA GLY A 185 7.92 -9.42 -11.83
C GLY A 185 8.52 -8.72 -13.04
N PHE A 186 7.75 -8.63 -14.13
CA PHE A 186 8.14 -7.99 -15.39
C PHE A 186 7.89 -6.48 -15.43
N THR A 187 7.51 -5.84 -14.32
CA THR A 187 7.15 -4.42 -14.32
C THR A 187 8.24 -3.50 -14.84
N PRO A 188 9.53 -3.66 -14.48
CA PRO A 188 10.60 -2.84 -15.07
C PRO A 188 10.71 -3.01 -16.59
N ASP A 189 10.53 -4.23 -17.11
CA ASP A 189 10.53 -4.49 -18.56
C ASP A 189 9.31 -3.88 -19.26
N MET A 190 8.13 -3.98 -18.63
CA MET A 190 6.92 -3.32 -19.11
C MET A 190 7.08 -1.80 -19.16
N ILE A 191 7.74 -1.20 -18.16
CA ILE A 191 8.11 0.23 -18.17
C ILE A 191 9.04 0.54 -19.35
N ASN A 192 10.04 -0.30 -19.60
CA ASN A 192 10.96 -0.12 -20.73
C ASN A 192 10.22 -0.10 -22.06
N PHE A 193 9.30 -1.04 -22.28
CA PHE A 193 8.47 -1.09 -23.49
C PHE A 193 7.53 0.11 -23.58
N ALA A 194 6.79 0.41 -22.52
CA ALA A 194 5.79 1.49 -22.53
C ALA A 194 6.39 2.89 -22.69
N ARG A 195 7.64 3.07 -22.23
CA ARG A 195 8.33 4.38 -22.21
C ARG A 195 9.48 4.47 -23.19
N SER A 196 9.71 3.45 -24.04
CA SER A 196 10.84 3.40 -24.98
C SER A 196 12.18 3.74 -24.30
N THR A 197 12.44 3.14 -23.15
CA THR A 197 13.59 3.44 -22.28
C THR A 197 14.28 2.17 -21.78
N ASN A 198 15.30 2.32 -20.95
CA ASN A 198 15.93 1.22 -20.25
C ASN A 198 16.24 1.65 -18.81
N VAL A 199 15.32 1.36 -17.90
CA VAL A 199 15.44 1.72 -16.49
C VAL A 199 16.65 1.08 -15.80
N TYR A 200 17.11 -0.08 -16.28
CA TYR A 200 18.31 -0.75 -15.76
C TYR A 200 19.61 -0.01 -16.09
N LYS A 201 19.61 0.78 -17.19
CA LYS A 201 20.75 1.63 -17.52
C LYS A 201 20.71 3.00 -16.83
N ILE A 202 19.49 3.45 -16.47
CA ILE A 202 19.31 4.72 -15.76
C ILE A 202 19.69 4.53 -14.28
N TRP A 203 19.36 3.38 -13.71
CA TRP A 203 19.66 3.03 -12.32
C TRP A 203 21.11 2.56 -12.16
#